data_e5953e93db6ef51153b3673e29e10ea1
#
_entry.id   e5953e93db6ef51153b3673e29e10ea1
#
_cell.length_a   1.000
_cell.length_b   1.000
_cell.length_c   1.000
_cell.angle_alpha   90.00
_cell.angle_beta   90.00
_cell.angle_gamma   90.00
#
_symmetry.space_group_name_H-M   'P 1'
#
loop_
_entity.id
_entity.type
_entity.pdbx_description
1 polymer ?
#
loop_
_entity_poly.entity_id
_entity_poly.type
_entity_poly.pdbx_seq_one_letter_code
_entity_poly.pdbx_strand_id
1 'polypeptide(L)'
;ARALVPVSAYVVITLIVVMFYQYILSTKLDEFTAPMILPFIMLAIVWFDKVRREPVANVAPEIAERRVGFEEGVRTATNDTIGHIGALIMLMALSVSIGGVIERSGMMDAVPETFGSVWLAASILMVLLVFVGMIMDPFGAVILVSATVAPIAYKNGIDPVHFWMIVLTSFELGYLSPPVALNQLLTRQVVGEKEMDEADAEVRHLSFYYRYERWILPLFVMVPSLILVVYVPLFFYAK
;
A
#
# COMPACT_ATOMS: atom_id res chain seq x y z
N ALA A 1 -15.49 -24.77 9.08
CA ALA A 1 -16.87 -24.47 8.66
C ALA A 1 -17.51 -23.32 9.47
N ARG A 2 -17.36 -23.26 10.80
CA ARG A 2 -17.97 -22.18 11.63
C ARG A 2 -17.37 -20.79 11.39
N ALA A 3 -16.11 -20.69 10.99
CA ALA A 3 -15.45 -19.40 10.70
C ALA A 3 -15.83 -18.80 9.33
N LEU A 4 -16.35 -19.60 8.40
CA LEU A 4 -16.74 -19.13 7.07
C LEU A 4 -18.15 -18.48 7.04
N VAL A 5 -19.00 -18.78 8.01
CA VAL A 5 -20.36 -18.23 8.05
C VAL A 5 -20.39 -16.69 8.22
N PRO A 6 -19.62 -16.07 9.12
CA PRO A 6 -19.58 -14.61 9.19
C PRO A 6 -18.97 -13.97 7.93
N VAL A 7 -17.92 -14.59 7.36
CA VAL A 7 -17.27 -14.08 6.14
C VAL A 7 -18.24 -14.12 4.95
N SER A 8 -19.03 -15.18 4.79
CA SER A 8 -20.01 -15.28 3.71
C SER A 8 -21.08 -14.18 3.77
N ALA A 9 -21.50 -13.78 4.97
CA ALA A 9 -22.47 -12.69 5.13
C ALA A 9 -21.91 -11.35 4.62
N TYR A 10 -20.66 -11.02 4.92
CA TYR A 10 -20.02 -9.81 4.44
C TYR A 10 -19.84 -9.82 2.92
N VAL A 11 -19.46 -10.95 2.34
CA VAL A 11 -19.38 -11.12 0.87
C VAL A 11 -20.74 -10.90 0.22
N VAL A 12 -21.80 -11.47 0.78
CA VAL A 12 -23.17 -11.30 0.26
C VAL A 12 -23.63 -9.84 0.35
N ILE A 13 -23.38 -9.14 1.47
CA ILE A 13 -23.70 -7.71 1.62
C ILE A 13 -22.95 -6.88 0.59
N THR A 14 -21.65 -7.12 0.41
CA THR A 14 -20.84 -6.43 -0.60
C THR A 14 -21.41 -6.64 -2.00
N LEU A 15 -21.72 -7.88 -2.37
CA LEU A 15 -22.31 -8.20 -3.67
C LEU A 15 -23.67 -7.50 -3.88
N ILE A 16 -24.54 -7.49 -2.86
CA ILE A 16 -25.84 -6.81 -2.95
C ILE A 16 -25.65 -5.31 -3.20
N VAL A 17 -24.75 -4.65 -2.45
CA VAL A 17 -24.50 -3.20 -2.61
C VAL A 17 -23.91 -2.90 -3.99
N VAL A 18 -22.97 -3.71 -4.46
CA VAL A 18 -22.35 -3.56 -5.79
C VAL A 18 -23.41 -3.77 -6.89
N MET A 19 -24.21 -4.83 -6.81
CA MET A 19 -25.28 -5.10 -7.79
C MET A 19 -26.34 -4.00 -7.78
N PHE A 20 -26.74 -3.52 -6.60
CA PHE A 20 -27.68 -2.40 -6.46
C PHE A 20 -27.14 -1.15 -7.16
N TYR A 21 -25.87 -0.83 -6.95
CA TYR A 21 -25.24 0.33 -7.57
C TYR A 21 -25.17 0.20 -9.08
N GLN A 22 -24.73 -0.95 -9.60
CA GLN A 22 -24.63 -1.19 -11.03
C GLN A 22 -26.00 -1.23 -11.73
N TYR A 23 -26.98 -1.86 -11.10
CA TYR A 23 -28.29 -2.09 -11.72
C TYR A 23 -29.22 -0.88 -11.59
N ILE A 24 -29.29 -0.23 -10.42
CA ILE A 24 -30.22 0.89 -10.16
C ILE A 24 -29.65 2.22 -10.63
N LEU A 25 -28.36 2.47 -10.43
CA LEU A 25 -27.73 3.70 -10.86
C LEU A 25 -27.22 3.64 -12.30
N SER A 26 -27.32 2.47 -12.96
CA SER A 26 -26.82 2.24 -14.34
C SER A 26 -25.39 2.71 -14.58
N THR A 27 -24.58 2.78 -13.53
CA THR A 27 -23.22 3.29 -13.57
C THR A 27 -22.25 2.12 -13.63
N LYS A 28 -21.37 2.11 -14.60
CA LYS A 28 -20.27 1.14 -14.63
C LYS A 28 -19.30 1.43 -13.50
N LEU A 29 -18.87 0.37 -12.81
CA LEU A 29 -17.78 0.49 -11.83
C LEU A 29 -16.47 0.76 -12.58
N ASP A 30 -15.94 1.92 -12.39
CA ASP A 30 -14.62 2.33 -12.84
C ASP A 30 -13.76 2.77 -11.64
N GLU A 31 -12.55 3.19 -11.90
CA GLU A 31 -11.59 3.63 -10.87
C GLU A 31 -12.05 4.87 -10.08
N PHE A 32 -13.00 5.64 -10.62
CA PHE A 32 -13.55 6.83 -9.94
C PHE A 32 -14.81 6.51 -9.15
N THR A 33 -15.66 5.61 -9.65
CA THR A 33 -16.95 5.29 -9.03
C THR A 33 -16.83 4.18 -7.97
N ALA A 34 -15.87 3.26 -8.11
CA ALA A 34 -15.66 2.20 -7.12
C ALA A 34 -15.39 2.74 -5.70
N PRO A 35 -14.55 3.76 -5.47
CA PRO A 35 -14.35 4.34 -4.15
C PRO A 35 -15.59 4.98 -3.56
N MET A 36 -16.53 5.47 -4.37
CA MET A 36 -17.77 6.08 -3.90
C MET A 36 -18.73 5.07 -3.27
N ILE A 37 -18.64 3.79 -3.65
CA ILE A 37 -19.48 2.72 -3.12
C ILE A 37 -18.94 2.20 -1.79
N LEU A 38 -17.64 2.27 -1.56
CA LEU A 38 -16.98 1.72 -0.39
C LEU A 38 -17.61 2.20 0.93
N PRO A 39 -17.93 3.49 1.14
CA PRO A 39 -18.58 3.95 2.36
C PRO A 39 -19.96 3.30 2.60
N PHE A 40 -20.73 3.07 1.54
CA PHE A 40 -22.05 2.41 1.67
C PHE A 40 -21.91 0.93 2.03
N ILE A 41 -20.92 0.23 1.46
CA ILE A 41 -20.59 -1.14 1.84
C ILE A 41 -20.17 -1.20 3.30
N MET A 42 -19.29 -0.31 3.74
CA MET A 42 -18.81 -0.24 5.12
C MET A 42 -19.96 0.06 6.09
N LEU A 43 -20.82 1.02 5.78
CA LEU A 43 -22.01 1.33 6.60
C LEU A 43 -22.97 0.15 6.70
N ALA A 44 -23.22 -0.56 5.58
CA ALA A 44 -24.06 -1.76 5.56
C ALA A 44 -23.45 -2.88 6.42
N ILE A 45 -22.15 -3.10 6.36
CA ILE A 45 -21.43 -4.08 7.18
C ILE A 45 -21.51 -3.72 8.66
N VAL A 46 -21.24 -2.47 9.03
CA VAL A 46 -21.30 -1.99 10.41
C VAL A 46 -22.71 -2.08 10.96
N TRP A 47 -23.72 -1.72 10.16
CA TRP A 47 -25.12 -1.85 10.55
C TRP A 47 -25.53 -3.32 10.76
N PHE A 48 -25.13 -4.21 9.85
CA PHE A 48 -25.38 -5.64 9.96
C PHE A 48 -24.70 -6.24 11.19
N ASP A 49 -23.46 -5.87 11.46
CA ASP A 49 -22.70 -6.33 12.64
C ASP A 49 -23.36 -5.83 13.94
N LYS A 50 -23.86 -4.59 13.95
CA LYS A 50 -24.63 -4.03 15.08
C LYS A 50 -25.90 -4.82 15.38
N VAL A 51 -26.65 -5.20 14.34
CA VAL A 51 -27.90 -5.97 14.49
C VAL A 51 -27.62 -7.40 14.95
N ARG A 52 -26.50 -7.98 14.54
CA ARG A 52 -26.13 -9.37 14.82
C ARG A 52 -25.44 -9.57 16.18
N ARG A 53 -24.96 -8.50 16.82
CA ARG A 53 -24.25 -8.63 18.10
C ARG A 53 -25.11 -9.26 19.18
N GLU A 54 -24.57 -10.31 19.82
CA GLU A 54 -25.18 -10.95 20.96
C GLU A 54 -25.39 -9.98 22.15
N PRO A 55 -26.40 -10.20 22.98
CA PRO A 55 -26.62 -9.37 24.16
C PRO A 55 -25.39 -9.34 25.08
N VAL A 56 -25.13 -8.17 25.67
CA VAL A 56 -23.99 -7.87 26.55
C VAL A 56 -23.77 -8.86 27.69
N ALA A 57 -24.81 -9.62 28.09
CA ALA A 57 -24.77 -10.54 29.20
C ALA A 57 -23.72 -11.66 29.13
N ASN A 58 -23.22 -11.98 27.94
CA ASN A 58 -22.26 -13.06 27.71
C ASN A 58 -20.83 -12.58 27.39
N VAL A 59 -20.55 -11.29 27.56
CA VAL A 59 -19.24 -10.70 27.25
C VAL A 59 -18.48 -10.40 28.53
N ALA A 60 -17.20 -10.73 28.58
CA ALA A 60 -16.35 -10.42 29.73
C ALA A 60 -16.43 -8.91 30.09
N PRO A 61 -16.44 -8.57 31.39
CA PRO A 61 -16.61 -7.19 31.85
C PRO A 61 -15.66 -6.20 31.21
N GLU A 62 -14.40 -6.58 31.00
CA GLU A 62 -13.36 -5.78 30.36
C GLU A 62 -13.68 -5.41 28.90
N ILE A 63 -14.40 -6.29 28.17
CA ILE A 63 -14.83 -6.06 26.80
C ILE A 63 -16.13 -5.25 26.78
N ALA A 64 -16.97 -5.41 27.77
CA ALA A 64 -18.23 -4.66 27.92
C ALA A 64 -17.96 -3.16 28.19
N GLU A 65 -16.97 -2.84 29.02
CA GLU A 65 -16.54 -1.46 29.29
C GLU A 65 -15.96 -0.73 28.06
N ARG A 66 -15.41 -1.47 27.08
CA ARG A 66 -14.91 -0.92 25.82
C ARG A 66 -15.99 -0.71 24.74
N ARG A 67 -17.25 -1.03 25.01
CA ARG A 67 -18.34 -0.86 24.04
C ARG A 67 -18.80 0.59 23.99
N VAL A 68 -18.28 1.28 23.00
CA VAL A 68 -18.71 2.64 22.62
C VAL A 68 -20.08 2.57 21.91
N GLY A 69 -20.93 3.53 22.14
CA GLY A 69 -22.18 3.67 21.40
C GLY A 69 -21.92 3.82 19.89
N PHE A 70 -22.89 3.42 19.06
CA PHE A 70 -22.72 3.49 17.59
C PHE A 70 -22.33 4.89 17.11
N GLU A 71 -23.03 5.93 17.61
CA GLU A 71 -22.74 7.32 17.25
C GLU A 71 -21.34 7.75 17.69
N GLU A 72 -20.97 7.43 18.91
CA GLU A 72 -19.64 7.73 19.44
C GLU A 72 -18.55 6.93 18.72
N GLY A 73 -18.79 5.66 18.39
CA GLY A 73 -17.88 4.83 17.59
C GLY A 73 -17.67 5.39 16.20
N VAL A 74 -18.73 5.81 15.51
CA VAL A 74 -18.64 6.45 14.19
C VAL A 74 -17.90 7.79 14.28
N ARG A 75 -18.21 8.61 15.28
CA ARG A 75 -17.55 9.90 15.47
C ARG A 75 -16.06 9.73 15.76
N THR A 76 -15.68 8.81 16.63
CA THR A 76 -14.28 8.53 16.95
C THR A 76 -13.55 8.00 15.72
N ALA A 77 -14.09 6.97 15.04
CA ALA A 77 -13.50 6.46 13.82
C ALA A 77 -13.36 7.52 12.71
N THR A 78 -14.35 8.41 12.59
CA THR A 78 -14.29 9.52 11.63
C THR A 78 -13.18 10.50 11.97
N ASN A 79 -13.07 10.92 13.24
CA ASN A 79 -12.03 11.84 13.66
C ASN A 79 -10.63 11.26 13.49
N ASP A 80 -10.44 9.99 13.85
CA ASP A 80 -9.17 9.29 13.68
C ASP A 80 -8.80 9.18 12.18
N THR A 81 -9.78 8.80 11.36
CA THR A 81 -9.61 8.69 9.90
C THR A 81 -9.27 10.04 9.27
N ILE A 82 -9.92 11.12 9.66
CA ILE A 82 -9.62 12.48 9.16
C ILE A 82 -8.19 12.88 9.50
N GLY A 83 -7.72 12.58 10.72
CA GLY A 83 -6.35 12.83 11.12
C GLY A 83 -5.34 12.09 10.24
N HIS A 84 -5.56 10.80 10.00
CA HIS A 84 -4.70 9.98 9.15
C HIS A 84 -4.73 10.44 7.68
N ILE A 85 -5.91 10.72 7.13
CA ILE A 85 -6.05 11.24 5.76
C ILE A 85 -5.34 12.59 5.63
N GLY A 86 -5.50 13.49 6.61
CA GLY A 86 -4.83 14.79 6.61
C GLY A 86 -3.30 14.65 6.59
N ALA A 87 -2.75 13.75 7.39
CA ALA A 87 -1.32 13.45 7.41
C ALA A 87 -0.82 12.89 6.06
N LEU A 88 -1.57 11.98 5.44
CA LEU A 88 -1.25 11.43 4.13
C LEU A 88 -1.29 12.49 3.02
N ILE A 89 -2.30 13.36 3.00
CA ILE A 89 -2.38 14.47 2.03
C ILE A 89 -1.19 15.41 2.19
N MET A 90 -0.80 15.72 3.43
CA MET A 90 0.38 16.54 3.70
C MET A 90 1.66 15.87 3.19
N LEU A 91 1.82 14.59 3.45
CA LEU A 91 2.95 13.79 2.96
C LEU A 91 3.01 13.80 1.43
N MET A 92 1.86 13.58 0.75
CA MET A 92 1.76 13.64 -0.70
C MET A 92 2.17 15.03 -1.24
N ALA A 93 1.66 16.11 -0.65
CA ALA A 93 1.98 17.48 -1.09
C ALA A 93 3.49 17.78 -0.95
N LEU A 94 4.10 17.35 0.15
CA LEU A 94 5.55 17.49 0.37
C LEU A 94 6.35 16.64 -0.63
N SER A 95 5.93 15.41 -0.88
CA SER A 95 6.60 14.49 -1.80
C SER A 95 6.55 15.00 -3.25
N VAL A 96 5.39 15.47 -3.71
CA VAL A 96 5.26 16.10 -5.04
C VAL A 96 6.14 17.36 -5.14
N SER A 97 6.23 18.14 -4.07
CA SER A 97 7.11 19.32 -4.03
C SER A 97 8.58 18.93 -4.14
N ILE A 98 9.03 17.91 -3.41
CA ILE A 98 10.38 17.37 -3.48
C ILE A 98 10.66 16.81 -4.88
N GLY A 99 9.74 16.03 -5.45
CA GLY A 99 9.83 15.52 -6.81
C GLY A 99 10.04 16.64 -7.84
N GLY A 100 9.27 17.72 -7.75
CA GLY A 100 9.42 18.89 -8.62
C GLY A 100 10.73 19.66 -8.42
N VAL A 101 11.31 19.63 -7.22
CA VAL A 101 12.65 20.19 -6.96
C VAL A 101 13.72 19.31 -7.60
N ILE A 102 13.63 17.99 -7.44
CA ILE A 102 14.58 17.03 -8.03
C ILE A 102 14.58 17.15 -9.55
N GLU A 103 13.39 17.20 -10.17
CA GLU A 103 13.23 17.38 -11.62
C GLU A 103 13.90 18.67 -12.13
N ARG A 104 13.64 19.79 -11.46
CA ARG A 104 14.19 21.11 -11.87
C ARG A 104 15.65 21.31 -11.50
N SER A 105 16.18 20.56 -10.55
CA SER A 105 17.58 20.68 -10.13
C SER A 105 18.57 20.11 -11.15
N GLY A 106 18.09 19.38 -12.17
CA GLY A 106 18.96 18.65 -13.09
C GLY A 106 19.67 17.45 -12.43
N MET A 107 19.25 17.05 -11.24
CA MET A 107 19.88 15.94 -10.52
C MET A 107 19.74 14.62 -11.30
N MET A 108 18.68 14.49 -12.09
CA MET A 108 18.45 13.34 -12.96
C MET A 108 19.34 13.32 -14.20
N ASP A 109 19.95 14.45 -14.58
CA ASP A 109 20.92 14.53 -15.70
C ASP A 109 22.21 13.75 -15.38
N ALA A 110 22.44 13.42 -14.11
CA ALA A 110 23.51 12.53 -13.69
C ALA A 110 23.26 11.06 -14.08
N VAL A 111 22.02 10.68 -14.40
CA VAL A 111 21.69 9.35 -14.90
C VAL A 111 21.97 9.31 -16.40
N PRO A 112 22.84 8.39 -16.89
CA PRO A 112 23.14 8.29 -18.31
C PRO A 112 21.86 8.04 -19.13
N GLU A 113 21.67 8.75 -20.23
CA GLU A 113 20.52 8.55 -21.11
C GLU A 113 20.57 7.21 -21.87
N THR A 114 21.79 6.67 -22.08
CA THR A 114 22.00 5.41 -22.80
C THR A 114 22.97 4.52 -22.05
N PHE A 115 22.67 3.24 -22.01
CA PHE A 115 23.48 2.20 -21.41
C PHE A 115 23.98 1.23 -22.49
N GLY A 116 25.07 0.53 -22.21
CA GLY A 116 25.68 -0.41 -23.16
C GLY A 116 24.82 -1.62 -23.51
N SER A 117 23.79 -1.91 -22.70
CA SER A 117 22.80 -2.95 -22.96
C SER A 117 21.52 -2.71 -22.19
N VAL A 118 20.40 -3.27 -22.69
CA VAL A 118 19.11 -3.22 -22.00
C VAL A 118 19.15 -3.89 -20.61
N TRP A 119 19.98 -4.93 -20.45
CA TRP A 119 20.19 -5.62 -19.18
C TRP A 119 20.84 -4.72 -18.13
N LEU A 120 21.86 -3.98 -18.54
CA LEU A 120 22.54 -3.02 -17.69
C LEU A 120 21.59 -1.86 -17.32
N ALA A 121 20.86 -1.34 -18.32
CA ALA A 121 19.85 -0.31 -18.09
C ALA A 121 18.81 -0.76 -17.05
N ALA A 122 18.20 -1.92 -17.25
CA ALA A 122 17.20 -2.46 -16.32
C ALA A 122 17.76 -2.65 -14.91
N SER A 123 19.01 -3.13 -14.78
CA SER A 123 19.66 -3.32 -13.47
C SER A 123 19.89 -2.01 -12.72
N ILE A 124 20.43 -1.00 -13.42
CA ILE A 124 20.71 0.32 -12.82
C ILE A 124 19.42 1.03 -12.47
N LEU A 125 18.43 1.02 -13.39
CA LEU A 125 17.14 1.65 -13.14
C LEU A 125 16.37 0.94 -12.01
N MET A 126 16.42 -0.38 -11.91
CA MET A 126 15.85 -1.13 -10.78
C MET A 126 16.40 -0.63 -9.45
N VAL A 127 17.71 -0.53 -9.30
CA VAL A 127 18.34 -0.05 -8.07
C VAL A 127 17.93 1.39 -7.78
N LEU A 128 17.97 2.27 -8.78
CA LEU A 128 17.52 3.66 -8.65
C LEU A 128 16.07 3.74 -8.18
N LEU A 129 15.18 2.96 -8.78
CA LEU A 129 13.75 2.94 -8.43
C LEU A 129 13.49 2.45 -7.01
N VAL A 130 14.25 1.46 -6.52
CA VAL A 130 14.17 1.04 -5.11
C VAL A 130 14.53 2.20 -4.18
N PHE A 131 15.62 2.94 -4.49
CA PHE A 131 16.01 4.11 -3.69
C PHE A 131 14.96 5.23 -3.74
N VAL A 132 14.36 5.50 -4.90
CA VAL A 132 13.25 6.47 -5.00
C VAL A 132 12.08 6.04 -4.12
N GLY A 133 11.68 4.77 -4.16
CA GLY A 133 10.62 4.22 -3.30
C GLY A 133 10.96 4.22 -1.81
N MET A 134 12.25 4.18 -1.43
CA MET A 134 12.66 4.28 -0.01
C MET A 134 12.47 5.68 0.58
N ILE A 135 12.45 6.72 -0.27
CA ILE A 135 12.50 8.13 0.17
C ILE A 135 11.18 8.86 -0.07
N MET A 136 10.46 8.48 -1.14
CA MET A 136 9.26 9.19 -1.60
C MET A 136 7.99 8.35 -1.39
N ASP A 137 6.85 9.05 -1.27
CA ASP A 137 5.54 8.39 -1.34
C ASP A 137 5.20 7.96 -2.78
N PRO A 138 4.21 7.06 -2.97
CA PRO A 138 3.86 6.55 -4.30
C PRO A 138 3.50 7.62 -5.32
N PHE A 139 2.77 8.65 -4.93
CA PHE A 139 2.28 9.68 -5.86
C PHE A 139 3.42 10.55 -6.38
N GLY A 140 4.23 11.10 -5.49
CA GLY A 140 5.39 11.89 -5.88
C GLY A 140 6.41 11.08 -6.67
N ALA A 141 6.65 9.83 -6.27
CA ALA A 141 7.58 8.94 -6.95
C ALA A 141 7.12 8.60 -8.37
N VAL A 142 5.83 8.29 -8.59
CA VAL A 142 5.30 8.02 -9.93
C VAL A 142 5.40 9.24 -10.84
N ILE A 143 5.08 10.45 -10.35
CA ILE A 143 5.19 11.69 -11.12
C ILE A 143 6.65 11.91 -11.52
N LEU A 144 7.58 11.84 -10.58
CA LEU A 144 9.01 12.01 -10.86
C LEU A 144 9.51 10.99 -11.88
N VAL A 145 9.22 9.70 -11.67
CA VAL A 145 9.69 8.62 -12.53
C VAL A 145 9.09 8.70 -13.93
N SER A 146 7.82 9.06 -14.07
CA SER A 146 7.20 9.22 -15.39
C SER A 146 7.81 10.37 -16.18
N ALA A 147 8.20 11.46 -15.54
CA ALA A 147 8.80 12.61 -16.19
C ALA A 147 10.30 12.41 -16.53
N THR A 148 11.03 11.63 -15.72
CA THR A 148 12.50 11.57 -15.80
C THR A 148 13.05 10.20 -16.18
N VAL A 149 12.65 9.14 -15.50
CA VAL A 149 13.23 7.80 -15.64
C VAL A 149 12.59 7.00 -16.77
N ALA A 150 11.28 7.14 -16.97
CA ALA A 150 10.57 6.39 -18.00
C ALA A 150 11.08 6.67 -19.42
N PRO A 151 11.35 7.94 -19.84
CA PRO A 151 11.95 8.21 -21.14
C PRO A 151 13.32 7.54 -21.33
N ILE A 152 14.15 7.50 -20.27
CA ILE A 152 15.45 6.83 -20.29
C ILE A 152 15.28 5.33 -20.50
N ALA A 153 14.35 4.71 -19.75
CA ALA A 153 14.07 3.28 -19.88
C ALA A 153 13.63 2.90 -21.29
N TYR A 154 12.70 3.67 -21.87
CA TYR A 154 12.19 3.43 -23.24
C TYR A 154 13.26 3.63 -24.29
N LYS A 155 14.13 4.65 -24.16
CA LYS A 155 15.26 4.89 -25.05
C LYS A 155 16.26 3.74 -25.05
N ASN A 156 16.39 3.02 -23.93
CA ASN A 156 17.26 1.86 -23.79
C ASN A 156 16.59 0.52 -24.15
N GLY A 157 15.39 0.56 -24.76
CA GLY A 157 14.71 -0.62 -25.27
C GLY A 157 13.95 -1.45 -24.23
N ILE A 158 13.67 -0.88 -23.06
CA ILE A 158 12.79 -1.51 -22.08
C ILE A 158 11.34 -1.27 -22.51
N ASP A 159 10.58 -2.36 -22.64
CA ASP A 159 9.15 -2.28 -22.97
C ASP A 159 8.39 -1.45 -21.91
N PRO A 160 7.46 -0.56 -22.30
CA PRO A 160 6.73 0.29 -21.35
C PRO A 160 5.98 -0.47 -20.27
N VAL A 161 5.30 -1.56 -20.60
CA VAL A 161 4.55 -2.37 -19.62
C VAL A 161 5.52 -3.02 -18.65
N HIS A 162 6.62 -3.58 -19.17
CA HIS A 162 7.65 -4.18 -18.35
C HIS A 162 8.32 -3.13 -17.42
N PHE A 163 8.60 -1.94 -17.93
CA PHE A 163 9.15 -0.85 -17.11
C PHE A 163 8.25 -0.53 -15.92
N TRP A 164 6.94 -0.37 -16.13
CA TRP A 164 6.03 -0.08 -15.03
C TRP A 164 5.85 -1.24 -14.05
N MET A 165 5.99 -2.49 -14.50
CA MET A 165 6.07 -3.63 -13.58
C MET A 165 7.33 -3.57 -12.70
N ILE A 166 8.47 -3.17 -13.27
CA ILE A 166 9.71 -2.94 -12.52
C ILE A 166 9.50 -1.81 -11.50
N VAL A 167 8.89 -0.68 -11.91
CA VAL A 167 8.59 0.46 -11.03
C VAL A 167 7.76 0.02 -9.83
N LEU A 168 6.63 -0.64 -10.07
CA LEU A 168 5.72 -1.07 -9.00
C LEU A 168 6.41 -1.99 -8.00
N THR A 169 7.15 -2.99 -8.49
CA THR A 169 7.82 -3.96 -7.62
C THR A 169 9.00 -3.33 -6.87
N SER A 170 9.73 -2.41 -7.53
CA SER A 170 10.84 -1.68 -6.90
C SER A 170 10.35 -0.73 -5.82
N PHE A 171 9.24 -0.04 -6.05
CA PHE A 171 8.64 0.85 -5.07
C PHE A 171 8.13 0.08 -3.86
N GLU A 172 7.45 -1.05 -4.07
CA GLU A 172 6.99 -1.89 -2.97
C GLU A 172 8.15 -2.39 -2.11
N LEU A 173 9.26 -2.82 -2.72
CA LEU A 173 10.48 -3.14 -1.99
C LEU A 173 11.02 -1.92 -1.23
N GLY A 174 11.00 -0.74 -1.83
CA GLY A 174 11.41 0.52 -1.19
C GLY A 174 10.55 0.85 0.02
N TYR A 175 9.21 0.76 -0.09
CA TYR A 175 8.27 1.06 1.00
C TYR A 175 8.37 0.10 2.19
N LEU A 176 8.87 -1.10 1.95
CA LEU A 176 9.17 -2.08 3.01
C LEU A 176 10.55 -1.90 3.65
N SER A 177 11.42 -1.11 3.00
CA SER A 177 12.83 -0.99 3.38
C SER A 177 13.11 0.28 4.20
N PRO A 178 14.04 0.25 5.18
CA PRO A 178 14.57 1.46 5.78
C PRO A 178 15.18 2.41 4.71
N PRO A 179 15.19 3.74 4.90
CA PRO A 179 15.05 4.46 6.17
C PRO A 179 13.60 4.80 6.55
N VAL A 180 12.70 5.00 5.58
CA VAL A 180 11.32 5.44 5.89
C VAL A 180 10.42 4.26 6.19
N ALA A 181 10.52 3.18 5.40
CA ALA A 181 9.68 1.99 5.54
C ALA A 181 8.20 2.35 5.66
N LEU A 182 7.65 3.03 4.65
CA LEU A 182 6.32 3.63 4.65
C LEU A 182 5.23 2.65 5.09
N ASN A 183 5.29 1.40 4.62
CA ASN A 183 4.31 0.37 4.97
C ASN A 183 4.35 0.03 6.47
N GLN A 184 5.53 0.03 7.09
CA GLN A 184 5.69 -0.17 8.54
C GLN A 184 5.13 1.00 9.33
N LEU A 185 5.38 2.24 8.84
CA LEU A 185 4.84 3.45 9.46
C LEU A 185 3.31 3.46 9.43
N LEU A 186 2.70 3.16 8.28
CA LEU A 186 1.25 3.09 8.13
C LEU A 186 0.64 1.97 8.98
N THR A 187 1.28 0.81 9.04
CA THR A 187 0.85 -0.28 9.92
C THR A 187 0.83 0.16 11.38
N ARG A 188 1.89 0.86 11.84
CA ARG A 188 1.97 1.39 13.20
C ARG A 188 0.86 2.40 13.50
N GLN A 189 0.51 3.24 12.53
CA GLN A 189 -0.60 4.21 12.68
C GLN A 189 -1.96 3.52 12.80
N VAL A 190 -2.20 2.45 12.05
CA VAL A 190 -3.49 1.74 12.04
C VAL A 190 -3.64 0.82 13.23
N VAL A 191 -2.60 0.07 13.57
CA VAL A 191 -2.63 -0.91 14.69
C VAL A 191 -2.56 -0.19 16.04
N GLY A 192 -1.80 0.90 16.13
CA GLY A 192 -1.53 1.63 17.35
C GLY A 192 -0.11 1.38 17.88
N GLU A 193 0.47 2.42 18.47
CA GLU A 193 1.84 2.33 18.99
C GLU A 193 1.98 1.33 20.14
N LYS A 194 0.96 1.29 21.02
CA LYS A 194 0.98 0.43 22.18
C LYS A 194 1.02 -1.06 21.79
N GLU A 195 0.14 -1.46 20.89
CA GLU A 195 0.05 -2.83 20.39
C GLU A 195 1.33 -3.25 19.65
N MET A 196 1.92 -2.32 18.89
CA MET A 196 3.19 -2.57 18.21
C MET A 196 4.37 -2.70 19.18
N ASP A 197 4.40 -1.89 20.23
CA ASP A 197 5.47 -1.96 21.26
C ASP A 197 5.32 -3.23 22.12
N GLU A 198 4.10 -3.67 22.43
CA GLU A 198 3.83 -4.95 23.09
C GLU A 198 4.31 -6.13 22.24
N ALA A 199 3.98 -6.14 20.93
CA ALA A 199 4.46 -7.16 20.01
C ALA A 199 5.99 -7.18 19.88
N ASP A 200 6.63 -6.01 19.84
CA ASP A 200 8.11 -5.90 19.83
C ASP A 200 8.73 -6.43 21.14
N ALA A 201 8.09 -6.21 22.28
CA ALA A 201 8.55 -6.72 23.56
C ALA A 201 8.47 -8.24 23.65
N GLU A 202 7.40 -8.85 23.08
CA GLU A 202 7.24 -10.31 23.03
C GLU A 202 8.36 -11.02 22.28
N VAL A 203 8.83 -10.44 21.16
CA VAL A 203 9.88 -11.05 20.33
C VAL A 203 11.29 -10.67 20.71
N ARG A 204 11.46 -9.73 21.64
CA ARG A 204 12.77 -9.15 22.00
C ARG A 204 13.76 -10.16 22.56
N HIS A 205 13.28 -11.20 23.22
CA HIS A 205 14.09 -12.27 23.83
C HIS A 205 14.36 -13.45 22.87
N LEU A 206 13.73 -13.45 21.69
CA LEU A 206 13.89 -14.51 20.70
C LEU A 206 15.17 -14.37 19.88
N SER A 207 15.50 -15.37 19.07
CA SER A 207 16.66 -15.36 18.19
C SER A 207 16.59 -14.18 17.19
N PHE A 208 17.73 -13.83 16.59
CA PHE A 208 17.86 -12.72 15.65
C PHE A 208 16.80 -12.77 14.53
N TYR A 209 16.53 -13.95 13.96
CA TYR A 209 15.55 -14.12 12.89
C TYR A 209 14.13 -13.69 13.33
N TYR A 210 13.62 -14.25 14.42
CA TYR A 210 12.29 -13.91 14.94
C TYR A 210 12.15 -12.47 15.38
N ARG A 211 13.22 -11.91 15.95
CA ARG A 211 13.25 -10.51 16.39
C ARG A 211 13.12 -9.52 15.23
N TYR A 212 13.69 -9.86 14.06
CA TYR A 212 13.67 -9.00 12.87
C TYR A 212 12.81 -9.57 11.74
N GLU A 213 11.97 -10.57 12.00
CA GLU A 213 11.16 -11.26 11.01
C GLU A 213 10.32 -10.29 10.17
N ARG A 214 9.71 -9.28 10.78
CA ARG A 214 8.92 -8.26 10.09
C ARG A 214 9.69 -7.48 9.03
N TRP A 215 11.02 -7.44 9.13
CA TRP A 215 11.90 -6.81 8.15
C TRP A 215 12.48 -7.83 7.17
N ILE A 216 12.90 -8.97 7.67
CA ILE A 216 13.60 -9.99 6.92
C ILE A 216 12.63 -10.71 5.96
N LEU A 217 11.44 -11.08 6.43
CA LEU A 217 10.49 -11.86 5.63
C LEU A 217 10.00 -11.11 4.38
N PRO A 218 9.54 -9.86 4.47
CA PRO A 218 9.15 -9.09 3.28
C PRO A 218 10.30 -8.92 2.29
N LEU A 219 11.50 -8.60 2.76
CA LEU A 219 12.67 -8.46 1.90
C LEU A 219 13.05 -9.79 1.22
N PHE A 220 12.99 -10.89 1.97
CA PHE A 220 13.29 -12.23 1.43
C PHE A 220 12.31 -12.66 0.33
N VAL A 221 11.08 -12.19 0.37
CA VAL A 221 10.07 -12.46 -0.68
C VAL A 221 10.18 -11.45 -1.82
N MET A 222 10.33 -10.17 -1.52
CA MET A 222 10.28 -9.11 -2.53
C MET A 222 11.53 -9.03 -3.39
N VAL A 223 12.73 -9.29 -2.82
CA VAL A 223 13.97 -9.25 -3.62
C VAL A 223 13.99 -10.32 -4.72
N PRO A 224 13.70 -11.60 -4.47
CA PRO A 224 13.58 -12.58 -5.54
C PRO A 224 12.47 -12.25 -6.55
N SER A 225 11.32 -11.75 -6.07
CA SER A 225 10.21 -11.33 -6.94
C SER A 225 10.63 -10.20 -7.87
N LEU A 226 11.33 -9.20 -7.37
CA LEU A 226 11.86 -8.10 -8.18
C LEU A 226 12.86 -8.61 -9.22
N ILE A 227 13.78 -9.50 -8.83
CA ILE A 227 14.74 -10.11 -9.76
C ILE A 227 14.00 -10.84 -10.89
N LEU A 228 12.97 -11.62 -10.56
CA LEU A 228 12.17 -12.32 -11.57
C LEU A 228 11.45 -11.33 -12.49
N VAL A 229 10.81 -10.31 -11.94
CA VAL A 229 10.09 -9.28 -12.72
C VAL A 229 11.04 -8.53 -13.65
N VAL A 230 12.24 -8.19 -13.20
CA VAL A 230 13.22 -7.45 -14.02
C VAL A 230 13.80 -8.31 -15.13
N TYR A 231 14.22 -9.54 -14.83
CA TYR A 231 15.04 -10.29 -15.75
C TYR A 231 14.30 -11.30 -16.62
N VAL A 232 13.21 -11.90 -16.11
CA VAL A 232 12.49 -12.92 -16.90
C VAL A 232 11.90 -12.35 -18.19
N PRO A 233 11.23 -11.21 -18.23
CA PRO A 233 10.72 -10.66 -19.49
C PRO A 233 11.82 -10.29 -20.47
N LEU A 234 13.00 -9.86 -20.00
CA LEU A 234 14.13 -9.51 -20.88
C LEU A 234 14.58 -10.68 -21.75
N PHE A 235 14.50 -11.92 -21.25
CA PHE A 235 14.85 -13.09 -22.04
C PHE A 235 13.98 -13.27 -23.28
N PHE A 236 12.76 -12.73 -23.28
CA PHE A 236 11.82 -12.90 -24.38
C PHE A 236 11.94 -11.81 -25.44
N TYR A 237 12.35 -10.60 -25.10
CA TYR A 237 12.40 -9.48 -26.05
C TYR A 237 13.75 -8.77 -26.16
N ALA A 238 14.65 -8.87 -25.18
CA ALA A 238 15.98 -8.29 -25.24
C ALA A 238 16.89 -9.18 -26.11
N LYS A 239 17.14 -8.73 -27.32
CA LYS A 239 18.10 -9.35 -28.25
C LYS A 239 19.42 -8.58 -28.27
#